data_ee97dde4108dfc5a8b45a4bb7f8847dd
#
_entry.id   ee97dde4108dfc5a8b45a4bb7f8847dd
#
_cell.length_a   1.000
_cell.length_b   1.000
_cell.length_c   1.000
_cell.angle_alpha   90.00
_cell.angle_beta   90.00
_cell.angle_gamma   90.00
#
_symmetry.space_group_name_H-M   'P 1'
#
loop_
_entity.id
_entity.type
_entity.pdbx_description
1 polymer ?
#
loop_
_entity_poly.entity_id
_entity_poly.type
_entity_poly.pdbx_seq_one_letter_code
_entity_poly.pdbx_strand_id
1 'polypeptide(L)'
;TRVRSSAASDVYKRQVKGEISVCVLYTDSDCCIQFMESEVPFTEIIDCDDAGDETICDIDYSISDVRYQVAEDNDGDNRIVDIDVTVTAQVKATENVAVDMICDCYEPFTKTQLLKEEVELEEVVSRPSSQNTIREMVEMGTGTPSVSGVYDVITRPYITKAQIQRGKLLAEGKIEAYILYLTDSNESPVYSLKKELPFSYMLDCESTYSDLIPEIKAEVKHTAYNLNVAGEIEIRCILSLNANIIRKRKIELVNEVVTEPLENGDKNGIVIYFVQKGDNLWEIAKRYAVPQSEILRFNNMEKSDKLEIGNRLFIPSI
;
A
#
# COMPACT_ATOMS: atom_id res chain seq x y z
N THR A 1 25.20 -4.07 4.40
CA THR A 1 24.23 -4.39 5.45
C THR A 1 22.84 -4.40 4.88
N ARG A 2 22.06 -5.43 5.17
CA ARG A 2 20.68 -5.61 4.69
C ARG A 2 19.78 -5.97 5.86
N VAL A 3 18.51 -5.58 5.80
CA VAL A 3 17.50 -5.93 6.81
C VAL A 3 16.42 -6.77 6.18
N ARG A 4 16.09 -7.90 6.80
CA ARG A 4 14.94 -8.76 6.46
C ARG A 4 14.00 -8.79 7.64
N SER A 5 12.69 -8.89 7.41
CA SER A 5 11.72 -8.78 8.49
C SER A 5 10.56 -9.74 8.40
N SER A 6 10.01 -10.08 9.57
CA SER A 6 8.69 -10.67 9.76
C SER A 6 8.00 -9.99 10.94
N ALA A 7 6.68 -9.80 10.89
CA ALA A 7 5.90 -9.21 11.96
C ALA A 7 4.98 -10.26 12.61
N ALA A 8 4.91 -10.25 13.94
CA ALA A 8 3.91 -11.00 14.71
C ALA A 8 3.12 -10.02 15.59
N SER A 9 1.81 -10.22 15.71
CA SER A 9 0.86 -9.28 16.30
C SER A 9 0.42 -9.66 17.72
N ASP A 10 0.42 -8.66 18.61
CA ASP A 10 -0.41 -8.63 19.82
C ASP A 10 -1.27 -7.36 19.77
N VAL A 11 -2.44 -7.30 20.44
CA VAL A 11 -3.52 -6.33 20.14
C VAL A 11 -3.10 -4.85 20.20
N TYR A 12 -2.14 -4.49 21.06
CA TYR A 12 -1.65 -3.10 21.22
C TYR A 12 -0.15 -2.94 20.99
N LYS A 13 0.54 -4.05 20.71
CA LYS A 13 1.99 -4.06 20.53
C LYS A 13 2.33 -4.86 19.30
N ARG A 14 3.05 -4.26 18.38
CA ARG A 14 3.53 -4.96 17.20
C ARG A 14 4.97 -5.37 17.41
N GLN A 15 5.21 -6.66 17.48
CA GLN A 15 6.56 -7.19 17.52
C GLN A 15 7.14 -7.16 16.11
N VAL A 16 8.21 -6.42 15.97
CA VAL A 16 9.00 -6.28 14.75
C VAL A 16 10.21 -7.17 14.87
N LYS A 17 10.40 -8.09 13.93
CA LYS A 17 11.55 -8.98 13.87
C LYS A 17 12.24 -8.83 12.54
N GLY A 18 13.56 -8.84 12.54
CA GLY A 18 14.35 -8.79 11.32
C GLY A 18 15.74 -9.36 11.53
N GLU A 19 16.46 -9.43 10.43
CA GLU A 19 17.86 -9.79 10.39
C GLU A 19 18.64 -8.71 9.65
N ILE A 20 19.80 -8.35 10.21
CA ILE A 20 20.75 -7.46 9.58
C ILE A 20 21.88 -8.33 9.04
N SER A 21 22.01 -8.41 7.72
CA SER A 21 23.16 -9.04 7.09
C SER A 21 24.29 -8.04 6.97
N VAL A 22 25.41 -8.34 7.58
CA VAL A 22 26.63 -7.53 7.58
C VAL A 22 27.68 -8.25 6.73
N CYS A 23 28.11 -7.61 5.64
CA CYS A 23 29.15 -8.12 4.77
C CYS A 23 30.39 -7.21 4.89
N VAL A 24 31.53 -7.78 5.20
CA VAL A 24 32.79 -7.07 5.34
C VAL A 24 33.82 -7.62 4.36
N LEU A 25 34.36 -6.76 3.53
CA LEU A 25 35.49 -7.05 2.65
C LEU A 25 36.73 -6.46 3.26
N TYR A 26 37.75 -7.26 3.46
CA TYR A 26 39.02 -6.81 4.10
C TYR A 26 40.24 -7.46 3.47
N THR A 27 41.41 -6.93 3.75
CA THR A 27 42.69 -7.53 3.37
C THR A 27 43.34 -8.14 4.60
N ASP A 28 43.81 -9.37 4.47
CA ASP A 28 44.59 -10.03 5.52
C ASP A 28 46.06 -9.57 5.55
N SER A 29 46.89 -10.14 6.45
CA SER A 29 48.32 -9.84 6.58
C SER A 29 49.14 -10.13 5.32
N ASP A 30 48.68 -11.03 4.49
CA ASP A 30 49.34 -11.42 3.22
C ASP A 30 48.85 -10.57 2.03
N CYS A 31 48.08 -9.50 2.30
CA CYS A 31 47.43 -8.65 1.31
C CYS A 31 46.40 -9.39 0.43
N CYS A 32 45.92 -10.56 0.86
CA CYS A 32 44.87 -11.26 0.20
C CYS A 32 43.50 -10.67 0.59
N ILE A 33 42.58 -10.55 -0.38
CA ILE A 33 41.24 -10.07 -0.13
C ILE A 33 40.41 -11.19 0.45
N GLN A 34 39.81 -10.92 1.59
CA GLN A 34 38.96 -11.82 2.35
C GLN A 34 37.58 -11.23 2.51
N PHE A 35 36.59 -12.09 2.74
CA PHE A 35 35.18 -11.75 2.92
C PHE A 35 34.63 -12.42 4.18
N MET A 36 33.86 -11.65 4.92
CA MET A 36 33.12 -12.14 6.09
C MET A 36 31.67 -11.69 6.00
N GLU A 37 30.77 -12.63 6.23
CA GLU A 37 29.33 -12.37 6.34
C GLU A 37 28.83 -12.78 7.73
N SER A 38 27.99 -11.95 8.33
CA SER A 38 27.36 -12.21 9.62
C SER A 38 25.90 -11.76 9.58
N GLU A 39 24.99 -12.58 10.10
CA GLU A 39 23.58 -12.26 10.25
C GLU A 39 23.30 -11.95 11.72
N VAL A 40 22.77 -10.76 11.99
CA VAL A 40 22.42 -10.31 13.34
C VAL A 40 20.90 -10.16 13.44
N PRO A 41 20.22 -11.07 14.18
CA PRO A 41 18.78 -10.95 14.38
C PRO A 41 18.48 -9.79 15.33
N PHE A 42 17.39 -9.09 15.07
CA PHE A 42 16.85 -8.09 15.98
C PHE A 42 15.36 -8.30 16.23
N THR A 43 14.92 -7.90 17.40
CA THR A 43 13.50 -7.92 17.78
C THR A 43 13.22 -6.65 18.55
N GLU A 44 12.19 -5.92 18.14
CA GLU A 44 11.75 -4.69 18.81
C GLU A 44 10.22 -4.71 18.93
N ILE A 45 9.70 -4.01 19.93
CA ILE A 45 8.26 -3.86 20.16
C ILE A 45 7.90 -2.41 19.91
N ILE A 46 7.00 -2.18 18.96
CA ILE A 46 6.49 -0.85 18.64
C ILE A 46 5.07 -0.75 19.23
N ASP A 47 4.85 0.25 20.07
CA ASP A 47 3.53 0.57 20.59
C ASP A 47 2.72 1.22 19.46
N CYS A 48 1.58 0.62 19.14
CA CYS A 48 0.60 1.13 18.19
C CYS A 48 -0.67 1.41 18.99
N ASP A 49 -0.75 2.60 19.55
CA ASP A 49 -1.95 3.05 20.23
C ASP A 49 -3.11 3.03 19.23
N ASP A 50 -4.29 2.59 19.67
CA ASP A 50 -5.51 2.46 18.85
C ASP A 50 -5.49 1.33 17.79
N ALA A 51 -4.48 0.47 17.71
CA ALA A 51 -4.51 -0.68 16.81
C ALA A 51 -5.42 -1.78 17.36
N GLY A 52 -6.46 -2.16 16.59
CA GLY A 52 -7.37 -3.27 16.87
C GLY A 52 -6.93 -4.59 16.24
N ASP A 53 -7.74 -5.64 16.43
CA ASP A 53 -7.49 -6.97 15.84
C ASP A 53 -7.55 -6.96 14.30
N GLU A 54 -8.30 -6.01 13.71
CA GLU A 54 -8.47 -5.86 12.26
C GLU A 54 -7.49 -4.85 11.64
N THR A 55 -6.62 -4.25 12.44
CA THR A 55 -5.63 -3.28 11.97
C THR A 55 -4.54 -3.97 11.16
N ILE A 56 -4.36 -3.55 9.92
CA ILE A 56 -3.30 -4.02 9.03
C ILE A 56 -2.10 -3.10 9.18
N CYS A 57 -0.94 -3.67 9.49
CA CYS A 57 0.30 -2.93 9.66
C CYS A 57 1.27 -3.24 8.52
N ASP A 58 1.67 -2.22 7.78
CA ASP A 58 2.77 -2.25 6.83
C ASP A 58 4.02 -1.69 7.51
N ILE A 59 5.13 -2.41 7.43
CA ILE A 59 6.37 -2.02 8.08
C ILE A 59 7.48 -1.86 7.03
N ASP A 60 8.08 -0.69 7.02
CA ASP A 60 9.23 -0.35 6.20
C ASP A 60 10.47 -0.17 7.06
N TYR A 61 11.58 -0.78 6.64
CA TYR A 61 12.87 -0.66 7.32
C TYR A 61 13.87 0.09 6.46
N SER A 62 14.64 0.92 7.12
CA SER A 62 15.79 1.59 6.52
C SER A 62 16.98 1.57 7.47
N ILE A 63 18.17 1.42 6.92
CA ILE A 63 19.40 1.62 7.67
C ILE A 63 19.67 3.12 7.66
N SER A 64 19.66 3.73 8.83
CA SER A 64 19.89 5.18 8.98
C SER A 64 21.33 5.53 9.27
N ASP A 65 22.08 4.66 9.94
CA ASP A 65 23.52 4.88 10.23
C ASP A 65 24.25 3.55 10.33
N VAL A 66 25.50 3.54 9.90
CA VAL A 66 26.43 2.41 10.06
C VAL A 66 27.78 2.96 10.49
N ARG A 67 28.23 2.54 11.66
CA ARG A 67 29.55 2.88 12.18
C ARG A 67 30.36 1.61 12.34
N TYR A 68 31.64 1.67 12.11
CA TYR A 68 32.54 0.57 12.37
C TYR A 68 33.84 1.05 12.98
N GLN A 69 34.45 0.15 13.75
CA GLN A 69 35.74 0.38 14.35
C GLN A 69 36.51 -0.93 14.32
N VAL A 70 37.80 -0.83 13.97
CA VAL A 70 38.71 -1.96 14.04
C VAL A 70 39.44 -1.92 15.38
N ALA A 71 39.44 -3.04 16.10
CA ALA A 71 40.08 -3.18 17.41
C ALA A 71 41.10 -4.31 17.42
N GLU A 72 42.03 -4.20 18.34
CA GLU A 72 43.04 -5.23 18.60
C GLU A 72 42.40 -6.40 19.37
N ASP A 73 42.82 -7.61 19.04
CA ASP A 73 42.51 -8.80 19.82
C ASP A 73 43.41 -8.95 21.06
N ASN A 74 43.27 -10.07 21.79
CA ASN A 74 44.08 -10.34 22.99
C ASN A 74 45.57 -10.48 22.70
N ASP A 75 45.97 -10.71 21.46
CA ASP A 75 47.36 -10.86 21.02
C ASP A 75 47.94 -9.53 20.49
N GLY A 76 47.10 -8.48 20.41
CA GLY A 76 47.49 -7.14 19.92
C GLY A 76 47.41 -6.98 18.41
N ASP A 77 46.74 -7.90 17.72
CA ASP A 77 46.51 -7.85 16.29
C ASP A 77 45.11 -7.24 16.00
N ASN A 78 45.01 -6.41 14.96
CA ASN A 78 43.76 -5.80 14.48
C ASN A 78 42.85 -6.85 13.80
N ARG A 79 42.17 -7.67 14.59
CA ARG A 79 41.33 -8.78 14.10
C ARG A 79 39.86 -8.67 14.52
N ILE A 80 39.48 -7.64 15.27
CA ILE A 80 38.12 -7.41 15.72
C ILE A 80 37.53 -6.25 14.91
N VAL A 81 36.33 -6.42 14.37
CA VAL A 81 35.57 -5.35 13.74
C VAL A 81 34.29 -5.17 14.52
N ASP A 82 34.18 -4.08 15.27
CA ASP A 82 32.95 -3.66 15.93
C ASP A 82 32.08 -2.89 14.95
N ILE A 83 30.83 -3.26 14.81
CA ILE A 83 29.89 -2.63 13.85
C ILE A 83 28.60 -2.26 14.57
N ASP A 84 28.30 -0.95 14.60
CA ASP A 84 27.04 -0.41 15.08
C ASP A 84 26.13 -0.08 13.89
N VAL A 85 24.94 -0.65 13.87
CA VAL A 85 23.95 -0.40 12.82
C VAL A 85 22.69 0.16 13.45
N THR A 86 22.26 1.35 13.00
CA THR A 86 21.01 1.95 13.39
C THR A 86 19.94 1.66 12.33
N VAL A 87 18.90 0.94 12.73
CA VAL A 87 17.75 0.61 11.87
C VAL A 87 16.57 1.47 12.28
N THR A 88 15.95 2.13 11.30
CA THR A 88 14.71 2.86 11.47
C THR A 88 13.57 2.02 10.90
N ALA A 89 12.55 1.73 11.71
CA ALA A 89 11.31 1.09 11.30
C ALA A 89 10.20 2.13 11.22
N GLN A 90 9.54 2.22 10.07
CA GLN A 90 8.33 3.02 9.88
C GLN A 90 7.12 2.08 9.79
N VAL A 91 6.16 2.27 10.69
CA VAL A 91 4.93 1.48 10.73
C VAL A 91 3.76 2.32 10.24
N LYS A 92 3.03 1.82 9.25
CA LYS A 92 1.75 2.38 8.79
C LYS A 92 0.64 1.42 9.20
N ALA A 93 -0.15 1.83 10.19
CA ALA A 93 -1.34 1.10 10.62
C ALA A 93 -2.57 1.61 9.87
N THR A 94 -3.38 0.70 9.34
CA THR A 94 -4.58 1.03 8.57
C THR A 94 -5.74 0.16 9.06
N GLU A 95 -6.87 0.78 9.32
CA GLU A 95 -8.10 0.11 9.72
C GLU A 95 -9.27 0.55 8.83
N ASN A 96 -10.19 -0.37 8.55
CA ASN A 96 -11.42 -0.05 7.84
C ASN A 96 -12.48 0.37 8.84
N VAL A 97 -12.95 1.61 8.75
CA VAL A 97 -13.98 2.17 9.64
C VAL A 97 -15.22 2.51 8.82
N ALA A 98 -16.40 2.07 9.30
CA ALA A 98 -17.68 2.52 8.75
C ALA A 98 -18.05 3.86 9.40
N VAL A 99 -18.21 4.90 8.59
CA VAL A 99 -18.57 6.25 9.04
C VAL A 99 -19.89 6.66 8.42
N ASP A 100 -20.86 7.02 9.26
CA ASP A 100 -22.11 7.61 8.81
C ASP A 100 -21.92 9.10 8.51
N MET A 101 -22.25 9.52 7.30
CA MET A 101 -22.08 10.89 6.84
C MET A 101 -23.40 11.48 6.33
N ILE A 102 -23.65 12.75 6.69
CA ILE A 102 -24.85 13.46 6.25
C ILE A 102 -24.58 14.10 4.89
N CYS A 103 -25.21 13.55 3.85
CA CYS A 103 -25.10 14.05 2.47
C CYS A 103 -26.27 14.95 2.08
N ASP A 104 -27.40 14.81 2.77
CA ASP A 104 -28.61 15.59 2.52
C ASP A 104 -29.50 15.69 3.77
N CYS A 105 -30.18 16.82 3.94
CA CYS A 105 -31.20 17.01 4.97
C CYS A 105 -32.19 18.11 4.54
N TYR A 106 -33.34 18.15 5.18
CA TYR A 106 -34.27 19.26 5.10
C TYR A 106 -35.08 19.38 6.39
N GLU A 107 -35.54 20.59 6.68
CA GLU A 107 -36.45 20.84 7.78
C GLU A 107 -37.87 21.06 7.23
N PRO A 108 -38.88 20.32 7.71
CA PRO A 108 -40.26 20.55 7.31
C PRO A 108 -40.74 21.97 7.68
N PHE A 109 -41.57 22.55 6.83
CA PHE A 109 -42.19 23.87 7.02
C PHE A 109 -41.19 25.04 6.94
N THR A 110 -39.99 24.82 6.52
CA THR A 110 -38.98 25.83 6.32
C THR A 110 -38.37 25.74 4.92
N LYS A 111 -37.81 26.85 4.47
CA LYS A 111 -36.92 26.80 3.28
C LYS A 111 -35.52 26.47 3.75
N THR A 112 -35.07 25.26 3.44
CA THR A 112 -33.76 24.77 3.83
C THR A 112 -32.76 25.00 2.70
N GLN A 113 -31.65 25.67 3.00
CA GLN A 113 -30.50 25.80 2.11
C GLN A 113 -29.31 25.04 2.73
N LEU A 114 -28.70 24.17 1.94
CA LEU A 114 -27.55 23.37 2.35
C LEU A 114 -26.28 23.97 1.77
N LEU A 115 -25.33 24.25 2.63
CA LEU A 115 -23.95 24.53 2.23
C LEU A 115 -23.20 23.19 2.27
N LYS A 116 -22.76 22.74 1.11
CA LYS A 116 -22.08 21.44 0.94
C LYS A 116 -20.60 21.66 0.65
N GLU A 117 -19.80 20.73 1.15
CA GLU A 117 -18.38 20.64 0.90
C GLU A 117 -18.07 19.33 0.17
N GLU A 118 -17.24 19.39 -0.87
CA GLU A 118 -16.76 18.20 -1.56
C GLU A 118 -15.57 17.63 -0.78
N VAL A 119 -15.67 16.38 -0.34
CA VAL A 119 -14.62 15.64 0.36
C VAL A 119 -14.18 14.47 -0.49
N GLU A 120 -12.88 14.30 -0.67
CA GLU A 120 -12.29 13.13 -1.34
C GLU A 120 -12.02 12.04 -0.31
N LEU A 121 -12.59 10.86 -0.53
CA LEU A 121 -12.37 9.66 0.27
C LEU A 121 -11.50 8.68 -0.51
N GLU A 122 -10.54 8.08 0.18
CA GLU A 122 -9.75 6.97 -0.31
C GLU A 122 -10.22 5.66 0.34
N GLU A 123 -10.54 4.69 -0.47
CA GLU A 123 -11.00 3.37 -0.05
C GLU A 123 -10.03 2.31 -0.59
N VAL A 124 -9.46 1.47 0.28
CA VAL A 124 -8.68 0.31 -0.14
C VAL A 124 -9.65 -0.82 -0.47
N VAL A 125 -9.79 -1.10 -1.76
CA VAL A 125 -10.77 -2.08 -2.27
C VAL A 125 -10.22 -3.51 -2.19
N SER A 126 -8.91 -3.70 -2.43
CA SER A 126 -8.27 -5.01 -2.50
C SER A 126 -6.78 -4.89 -2.17
N ARG A 127 -6.20 -5.96 -1.63
CA ARG A 127 -4.77 -6.05 -1.29
C ARG A 127 -4.15 -7.31 -1.89
N PRO A 128 -4.00 -7.38 -3.22
CA PRO A 128 -3.38 -8.53 -3.85
C PRO A 128 -1.89 -8.60 -3.51
N SER A 129 -1.43 -9.83 -3.29
CA SER A 129 -0.02 -10.10 -3.07
C SER A 129 0.43 -11.33 -3.86
N SER A 130 1.69 -11.37 -4.24
CA SER A 130 2.30 -12.53 -4.86
C SER A 130 3.77 -12.66 -4.51
N GLN A 131 4.26 -13.90 -4.52
CA GLN A 131 5.67 -14.21 -4.32
C GLN A 131 6.15 -15.05 -5.49
N ASN A 132 7.19 -14.59 -6.17
CA ASN A 132 7.67 -15.19 -7.40
C ASN A 132 9.18 -15.41 -7.32
N THR A 133 9.65 -16.51 -7.92
CA THR A 133 11.08 -16.78 -8.04
C THR A 133 11.56 -16.37 -9.42
N ILE A 134 12.54 -15.50 -9.48
CA ILE A 134 13.24 -15.11 -10.70
C ILE A 134 14.59 -15.80 -10.68
N ARG A 135 14.94 -16.45 -11.79
CA ARG A 135 16.21 -17.14 -12.00
C ARG A 135 16.83 -16.65 -13.30
N GLU A 136 18.05 -16.20 -13.24
CA GLU A 136 18.76 -15.67 -14.40
C GLU A 136 20.22 -16.07 -14.38
N MET A 137 20.74 -16.41 -15.57
CA MET A 137 22.15 -16.64 -15.79
C MET A 137 22.81 -15.33 -16.27
N VAL A 138 23.83 -14.90 -15.57
CA VAL A 138 24.59 -13.72 -15.93
C VAL A 138 25.83 -14.14 -16.69
N GLU A 139 25.78 -13.95 -17.98
CA GLU A 139 26.97 -14.13 -18.84
C GLU A 139 27.91 -12.94 -18.68
N MET A 140 29.20 -13.24 -18.57
CA MET A 140 30.22 -12.20 -18.54
C MET A 140 30.41 -11.63 -19.95
N GLY A 141 30.34 -10.30 -20.07
CA GLY A 141 30.55 -9.62 -21.35
C GLY A 141 32.00 -9.73 -21.84
N THR A 142 32.21 -9.56 -23.15
CA THR A 142 33.55 -9.46 -23.74
C THR A 142 34.30 -8.26 -23.14
N GLY A 143 35.43 -8.56 -22.48
CA GLY A 143 36.24 -7.52 -21.81
C GLY A 143 36.04 -7.39 -20.31
N THR A 144 35.10 -8.16 -19.72
CA THR A 144 35.05 -8.29 -18.24
C THR A 144 36.09 -9.33 -17.78
N PRO A 145 36.75 -9.09 -16.62
CA PRO A 145 37.66 -10.07 -16.03
C PRO A 145 36.96 -11.39 -15.69
N SER A 146 37.71 -12.49 -15.72
CA SER A 146 37.20 -13.81 -15.29
C SER A 146 36.80 -13.79 -13.83
N VAL A 147 35.71 -14.52 -13.49
CA VAL A 147 35.20 -14.63 -12.12
C VAL A 147 35.90 -15.79 -11.42
N SER A 148 36.61 -15.50 -10.32
CA SER A 148 37.16 -16.53 -9.44
C SER A 148 36.27 -16.83 -8.23
N GLY A 149 35.48 -15.86 -7.81
CA GLY A 149 34.50 -16.01 -6.72
C GLY A 149 33.53 -14.86 -6.67
N VAL A 150 32.30 -15.08 -6.18
CA VAL A 150 31.29 -14.05 -5.99
C VAL A 150 31.22 -13.71 -4.51
N TYR A 151 31.39 -12.43 -4.17
CA TYR A 151 31.32 -11.95 -2.79
C TYR A 151 29.89 -11.64 -2.37
N ASP A 152 29.20 -10.84 -3.18
CA ASP A 152 27.85 -10.41 -2.83
C ASP A 152 27.05 -10.01 -4.07
N VAL A 153 25.72 -10.13 -3.97
CA VAL A 153 24.77 -9.69 -4.98
C VAL A 153 23.71 -8.82 -4.30
N ILE A 154 23.83 -7.51 -4.50
CA ILE A 154 22.85 -6.55 -4.01
C ILE A 154 21.75 -6.37 -5.04
N THR A 155 20.51 -6.58 -4.63
CA THR A 155 19.33 -6.50 -5.52
C THR A 155 18.41 -5.34 -5.12
N ARG A 156 17.95 -4.59 -6.13
CA ARG A 156 16.99 -3.47 -5.95
C ARG A 156 15.87 -3.60 -6.96
N PRO A 157 14.64 -3.93 -6.53
CA PRO A 157 13.49 -4.03 -7.42
C PRO A 157 12.89 -2.65 -7.70
N TYR A 158 12.43 -2.44 -8.94
CA TYR A 158 11.70 -1.26 -9.38
C TYR A 158 10.47 -1.65 -10.16
N ILE A 159 9.34 -1.01 -9.87
CA ILE A 159 8.12 -1.10 -10.68
C ILE A 159 8.20 -0.04 -11.78
N THR A 160 8.09 -0.47 -13.02
CA THR A 160 8.09 0.42 -14.19
C THR A 160 6.67 0.68 -14.70
N LYS A 161 5.76 -0.29 -14.48
CA LYS A 161 4.37 -0.16 -14.89
C LYS A 161 3.46 -0.93 -13.94
N ALA A 162 2.35 -0.29 -13.58
CA ALA A 162 1.26 -0.86 -12.81
C ALA A 162 -0.06 -0.53 -13.49
N GLN A 163 -0.80 -1.55 -13.94
CA GLN A 163 -2.05 -1.32 -14.66
C GLN A 163 -3.09 -2.40 -14.33
N ILE A 164 -4.31 -1.95 -14.01
CA ILE A 164 -5.43 -2.86 -13.77
C ILE A 164 -6.16 -3.11 -15.09
N GLN A 165 -6.31 -4.37 -15.46
CA GLN A 165 -7.00 -4.81 -16.67
C GLN A 165 -7.87 -6.04 -16.35
N ARG A 166 -9.16 -5.95 -16.61
CA ARG A 166 -10.12 -7.06 -16.48
C ARG A 166 -10.04 -7.80 -15.14
N GLY A 167 -9.97 -7.06 -14.03
CA GLY A 167 -9.91 -7.64 -12.68
C GLY A 167 -8.55 -8.24 -12.31
N LYS A 168 -7.48 -7.92 -13.05
CA LYS A 168 -6.11 -8.30 -12.76
C LYS A 168 -5.21 -7.09 -12.75
N LEU A 169 -4.25 -7.08 -11.84
CA LEU A 169 -3.20 -6.09 -11.78
C LEU A 169 -1.96 -6.62 -12.51
N LEU A 170 -1.60 -5.98 -13.61
CA LEU A 170 -0.32 -6.21 -14.28
C LEU A 170 0.75 -5.37 -13.60
N ALA A 171 1.77 -6.02 -13.05
CA ALA A 171 2.96 -5.43 -12.46
C ALA A 171 4.18 -5.78 -13.32
N GLU A 172 4.74 -4.78 -13.98
CA GLU A 172 5.97 -4.91 -14.76
C GLU A 172 7.09 -4.12 -14.11
N GLY A 173 8.27 -4.66 -14.12
CA GLY A 173 9.42 -4.01 -13.51
C GLY A 173 10.72 -4.70 -13.82
N LYS A 174 11.76 -4.33 -13.08
CA LYS A 174 13.07 -4.91 -13.15
C LYS A 174 13.71 -4.96 -11.76
N ILE A 175 14.57 -5.96 -11.55
CA ILE A 175 15.48 -6.00 -10.41
C ILE A 175 16.86 -5.59 -10.92
N GLU A 176 17.44 -4.54 -10.38
CA GLU A 176 18.84 -4.22 -10.57
C GLU A 176 19.68 -5.06 -9.63
N ALA A 177 20.52 -5.93 -10.18
CA ALA A 177 21.47 -6.76 -9.45
C ALA A 177 22.87 -6.18 -9.61
N TYR A 178 23.48 -5.79 -8.49
CA TYR A 178 24.86 -5.35 -8.40
C TYR A 178 25.69 -6.50 -7.85
N ILE A 179 26.54 -7.08 -8.70
CA ILE A 179 27.32 -8.27 -8.41
C ILE A 179 28.74 -7.82 -8.09
N LEU A 180 29.20 -8.11 -6.89
CA LEU A 180 30.59 -7.90 -6.48
C LEU A 180 31.33 -9.24 -6.52
N TYR A 181 32.40 -9.32 -7.29
CA TYR A 181 33.14 -10.55 -7.48
C TYR A 181 34.64 -10.39 -7.52
N LEU A 182 35.37 -11.48 -7.22
CA LEU A 182 36.79 -11.62 -7.36
C LEU A 182 37.17 -11.97 -8.78
N THR A 183 38.31 -11.44 -9.19
CA THR A 183 38.95 -11.74 -10.49
C THR A 183 40.30 -12.41 -10.27
N ASP A 184 40.81 -13.07 -11.31
CA ASP A 184 42.19 -13.62 -11.31
C ASP A 184 43.25 -12.56 -11.60
N SER A 185 42.86 -11.29 -11.74
CA SER A 185 43.76 -10.18 -12.04
C SER A 185 44.37 -9.56 -10.79
N ASN A 186 45.70 -9.51 -10.72
CA ASN A 186 46.39 -8.84 -9.62
C ASN A 186 46.25 -7.32 -9.64
N GLU A 187 45.95 -6.71 -10.81
CA GLU A 187 45.78 -5.26 -10.94
C GLU A 187 44.42 -4.78 -10.48
N SER A 188 43.37 -5.65 -10.62
CA SER A 188 41.99 -5.35 -10.24
C SER A 188 41.35 -6.59 -9.64
N PRO A 189 41.72 -6.95 -8.39
CA PRO A 189 41.28 -8.21 -7.79
C PRO A 189 39.78 -8.23 -7.46
N VAL A 190 39.13 -7.07 -7.36
CA VAL A 190 37.68 -6.93 -7.12
C VAL A 190 37.06 -6.19 -8.28
N TYR A 191 35.95 -6.68 -8.77
CA TYR A 191 35.19 -6.06 -9.85
C TYR A 191 33.68 -6.06 -9.53
N SER A 192 32.96 -5.11 -10.10
CA SER A 192 31.51 -5.03 -9.95
C SER A 192 30.83 -4.99 -11.29
N LEU A 193 29.71 -5.72 -11.40
CA LEU A 193 28.86 -5.77 -12.60
C LEU A 193 27.43 -5.43 -12.22
N LYS A 194 26.78 -4.60 -13.02
CA LYS A 194 25.34 -4.33 -12.90
C LYS A 194 24.57 -5.14 -13.96
N LYS A 195 23.57 -5.88 -13.55
CA LYS A 195 22.64 -6.61 -14.40
C LYS A 195 21.20 -6.22 -14.10
N GLU A 196 20.36 -6.11 -15.11
CA GLU A 196 18.92 -5.90 -14.98
C GLU A 196 18.16 -7.20 -15.24
N LEU A 197 17.30 -7.58 -14.31
CA LEU A 197 16.45 -8.79 -14.38
C LEU A 197 15.01 -8.32 -14.56
N PRO A 198 14.44 -8.36 -15.77
CA PRO A 198 13.07 -7.91 -16.00
C PRO A 198 12.06 -8.90 -15.42
N PHE A 199 10.92 -8.40 -14.98
CA PHE A 199 9.80 -9.23 -14.55
C PHE A 199 8.47 -8.66 -15.01
N SER A 200 7.48 -9.55 -15.17
CA SER A 200 6.10 -9.22 -15.48
C SER A 200 5.19 -10.25 -14.82
N TYR A 201 4.35 -9.82 -13.89
CA TYR A 201 3.44 -10.67 -13.14
C TYR A 201 2.03 -10.11 -13.12
N MET A 202 1.06 -11.00 -13.08
CA MET A 202 -0.35 -10.67 -12.89
C MET A 202 -0.80 -11.09 -11.49
N LEU A 203 -1.39 -10.15 -10.75
CA LEU A 203 -2.02 -10.38 -9.47
C LEU A 203 -3.54 -10.32 -9.65
N ASP A 204 -4.26 -11.23 -9.01
CA ASP A 204 -5.72 -11.21 -9.04
C ASP A 204 -6.24 -10.04 -8.19
N CYS A 205 -7.07 -9.21 -8.82
CA CYS A 205 -7.66 -8.03 -8.20
C CYS A 205 -9.18 -8.17 -8.32
N GLU A 206 -9.82 -8.70 -7.28
CA GLU A 206 -11.27 -8.87 -7.23
C GLU A 206 -11.96 -7.51 -7.08
N SER A 207 -12.23 -6.83 -8.19
CA SER A 207 -12.94 -5.58 -8.19
C SER A 207 -13.74 -5.38 -9.46
N THR A 208 -14.95 -4.85 -9.29
CA THR A 208 -15.87 -4.47 -10.37
C THR A 208 -15.79 -2.98 -10.73
N TYR A 209 -14.98 -2.20 -10.04
CA TYR A 209 -14.85 -0.76 -10.25
C TYR A 209 -13.89 -0.45 -11.39
N SER A 210 -14.11 0.67 -12.09
CA SER A 210 -13.32 1.10 -13.24
C SER A 210 -12.24 2.14 -12.92
N ASP A 211 -12.37 2.81 -11.77
CA ASP A 211 -11.58 3.97 -11.33
C ASP A 211 -10.60 3.59 -10.20
N LEU A 212 -9.79 2.58 -10.46
CA LEU A 212 -8.87 2.01 -9.48
C LEU A 212 -7.43 2.49 -9.69
N ILE A 213 -6.77 2.82 -8.61
CA ILE A 213 -5.36 3.24 -8.59
C ILE A 213 -4.56 2.16 -7.85
N PRO A 214 -3.61 1.50 -8.52
CA PRO A 214 -2.74 0.53 -7.88
C PRO A 214 -1.52 1.21 -7.26
N GLU A 215 -1.26 0.96 -5.98
CA GLU A 215 -0.01 1.24 -5.30
C GLU A 215 0.72 -0.09 -5.06
N ILE A 216 1.89 -0.28 -5.69
CA ILE A 216 2.62 -1.54 -5.61
C ILE A 216 3.96 -1.32 -4.93
N LYS A 217 4.24 -2.19 -3.95
CA LYS A 217 5.55 -2.35 -3.33
C LYS A 217 6.18 -3.65 -3.82
N ALA A 218 7.37 -3.55 -4.37
CA ALA A 218 8.20 -4.69 -4.75
C ALA A 218 9.36 -4.84 -3.76
N GLU A 219 9.60 -6.04 -3.29
CA GLU A 219 10.68 -6.34 -2.35
C GLU A 219 11.34 -7.67 -2.69
N VAL A 220 12.65 -7.71 -2.72
CA VAL A 220 13.40 -8.98 -2.82
C VAL A 220 13.62 -9.53 -1.42
N LYS A 221 12.90 -10.60 -1.09
CA LYS A 221 12.99 -11.27 0.23
C LYS A 221 14.27 -12.05 0.41
N HIS A 222 14.77 -12.65 -0.65
CA HIS A 222 15.97 -13.46 -0.60
C HIS A 222 16.68 -13.44 -1.97
N THR A 223 17.99 -13.33 -1.94
CA THR A 223 18.88 -13.46 -3.10
C THR A 223 19.86 -14.58 -2.82
N ALA A 224 19.93 -15.54 -3.72
CA ALA A 224 20.95 -16.56 -3.73
C ALA A 224 21.71 -16.49 -5.06
N TYR A 225 22.98 -16.83 -5.03
CA TYR A 225 23.82 -16.84 -6.22
C TYR A 225 24.76 -18.06 -6.20
N ASN A 226 25.14 -18.49 -7.37
CA ASN A 226 26.08 -19.60 -7.55
C ASN A 226 26.94 -19.37 -8.79
N LEU A 227 28.24 -19.65 -8.67
CA LEU A 227 29.16 -19.63 -9.79
C LEU A 227 29.22 -21.03 -10.38
N ASN A 228 28.91 -21.18 -11.67
CA ASN A 228 28.99 -22.48 -12.35
C ASN A 228 30.41 -22.74 -12.87
N VAL A 229 30.64 -23.94 -13.35
CA VAL A 229 31.95 -24.41 -13.90
C VAL A 229 32.36 -23.62 -15.15
N ALA A 230 31.41 -23.05 -15.87
CA ALA A 230 31.65 -22.23 -17.05
C ALA A 230 32.06 -20.76 -16.73
N GLY A 231 32.07 -20.38 -15.46
CA GLY A 231 32.37 -19.01 -15.03
C GLY A 231 31.17 -18.06 -15.13
N GLU A 232 29.95 -18.59 -15.30
CA GLU A 232 28.72 -17.80 -15.31
C GLU A 232 28.11 -17.75 -13.91
N ILE A 233 27.51 -16.61 -13.57
CA ILE A 233 26.86 -16.42 -12.26
C ILE A 233 25.37 -16.65 -12.41
N GLU A 234 24.84 -17.67 -11.74
CA GLU A 234 23.41 -17.86 -11.59
C GLU A 234 22.89 -17.03 -10.42
N ILE A 235 21.89 -16.18 -10.66
CA ILE A 235 21.21 -15.38 -9.62
C ILE A 235 19.78 -15.90 -9.50
N ARG A 236 19.36 -16.14 -8.26
CA ARG A 236 18.00 -16.52 -7.91
C ARG A 236 17.46 -15.55 -6.88
N CYS A 237 16.39 -14.83 -7.25
CA CYS A 237 15.71 -13.86 -6.38
C CYS A 237 14.30 -14.33 -6.04
N ILE A 238 13.89 -14.19 -4.79
CA ILE A 238 12.50 -14.32 -4.36
C ILE A 238 11.91 -12.91 -4.30
N LEU A 239 11.12 -12.55 -5.31
CA LEU A 239 10.43 -11.26 -5.42
C LEU A 239 9.06 -11.36 -4.79
N SER A 240 8.78 -10.49 -3.81
CA SER A 240 7.45 -10.26 -3.22
C SER A 240 6.86 -8.99 -3.82
N LEU A 241 5.63 -9.09 -4.33
CA LEU A 241 4.83 -7.97 -4.81
C LEU A 241 3.61 -7.86 -3.91
N ASN A 242 3.46 -6.71 -3.26
CA ASN A 242 2.29 -6.36 -2.44
C ASN A 242 1.67 -5.11 -3.02
N ALA A 243 0.35 -5.09 -3.19
CA ALA A 243 -0.33 -3.93 -3.74
C ALA A 243 -1.53 -3.52 -2.89
N ASN A 244 -1.79 -2.22 -2.80
CA ASN A 244 -3.03 -1.64 -2.36
C ASN A 244 -3.78 -1.14 -3.59
N ILE A 245 -4.98 -1.62 -3.82
CA ILE A 245 -5.86 -1.13 -4.87
C ILE A 245 -6.79 -0.10 -4.25
N ILE A 246 -6.58 1.15 -4.61
CA ILE A 246 -7.27 2.29 -4.01
C ILE A 246 -8.33 2.80 -4.99
N ARG A 247 -9.48 3.15 -4.44
CA ARG A 247 -10.53 3.89 -5.12
C ARG A 247 -10.68 5.26 -4.48
N LYS A 248 -10.62 6.31 -5.29
CA LYS A 248 -10.92 7.66 -4.86
C LYS A 248 -12.37 8.01 -5.18
N ARG A 249 -13.09 8.49 -4.20
CA ARG A 249 -14.49 8.91 -4.32
C ARG A 249 -14.64 10.32 -3.82
N LYS A 250 -15.30 11.16 -4.63
CA LYS A 250 -15.73 12.47 -4.19
C LYS A 250 -17.18 12.38 -3.72
N ILE A 251 -17.43 12.85 -2.54
CA ILE A 251 -18.75 12.94 -1.95
C ILE A 251 -19.01 14.37 -1.47
N GLU A 252 -20.25 14.81 -1.61
CA GLU A 252 -20.70 16.08 -1.05
C GLU A 252 -21.28 15.85 0.33
N LEU A 253 -20.69 16.47 1.34
CA LEU A 253 -21.16 16.45 2.71
C LEU A 253 -21.83 17.77 3.05
N VAL A 254 -22.90 17.70 3.88
CA VAL A 254 -23.54 18.90 4.41
C VAL A 254 -22.64 19.46 5.51
N ASN A 255 -22.12 20.65 5.28
CA ASN A 255 -21.28 21.37 6.23
C ASN A 255 -22.12 22.32 7.11
N GLU A 256 -23.10 23.02 6.51
CA GLU A 256 -23.95 23.96 7.19
C GLU A 256 -25.38 23.91 6.64
N VAL A 257 -26.34 24.11 7.52
CA VAL A 257 -27.78 24.16 7.18
C VAL A 257 -28.32 25.53 7.57
N VAL A 258 -28.80 26.27 6.58
CA VAL A 258 -29.47 27.53 6.79
C VAL A 258 -30.97 27.34 6.56
N THR A 259 -31.78 27.71 7.53
CA THR A 259 -33.24 27.60 7.44
C THR A 259 -33.88 28.98 7.51
N GLU A 260 -34.84 29.23 6.62
CA GLU A 260 -35.66 30.44 6.61
C GLU A 260 -37.12 30.06 6.77
N PRO A 261 -37.94 30.80 7.55
CA PRO A 261 -39.39 30.56 7.59
C PRO A 261 -39.99 30.63 6.17
N LEU A 262 -40.87 29.72 5.83
CA LEU A 262 -41.62 29.85 4.58
C LEU A 262 -42.54 31.09 4.72
N GLU A 263 -42.45 32.02 3.77
CA GLU A 263 -43.40 33.14 3.70
C GLU A 263 -44.82 32.60 3.62
N ASN A 264 -45.69 33.10 4.52
CA ASN A 264 -47.08 32.67 4.60
C ASN A 264 -47.88 33.11 3.35
N GLY A 265 -47.87 32.24 2.32
CA GLY A 265 -48.89 32.29 1.28
C GLY A 265 -50.13 31.44 1.75
N ASP A 266 -51.29 31.69 1.24
CA ASP A 266 -52.54 30.93 1.53
C ASP A 266 -52.34 29.42 1.32
N LYS A 267 -51.98 28.70 2.41
CA LYS A 267 -51.47 27.30 2.36
C LYS A 267 -52.52 26.25 2.74
N ASN A 268 -53.82 26.60 2.74
CA ASN A 268 -54.90 25.61 2.94
C ASN A 268 -55.23 24.92 1.62
N GLY A 269 -54.41 23.96 1.21
CA GLY A 269 -54.61 23.26 -0.04
C GLY A 269 -53.92 21.88 -0.08
N ILE A 270 -54.29 21.09 -1.06
CA ILE A 270 -53.63 19.83 -1.39
C ILE A 270 -53.01 19.98 -2.78
N VAL A 271 -51.74 19.73 -2.90
CA VAL A 271 -51.04 19.65 -4.19
C VAL A 271 -51.17 18.24 -4.74
N ILE A 272 -51.66 18.10 -5.96
CA ILE A 272 -51.68 16.83 -6.64
C ILE A 272 -50.41 16.73 -7.48
N TYR A 273 -49.54 15.82 -7.08
CA TYR A 273 -48.27 15.55 -7.78
C TYR A 273 -48.37 14.24 -8.58
N PHE A 274 -47.86 14.24 -9.80
CA PHE A 274 -47.76 13.02 -10.60
C PHE A 274 -46.31 12.53 -10.57
N VAL A 275 -46.11 11.32 -10.07
CA VAL A 275 -44.80 10.70 -9.90
C VAL A 275 -44.09 10.57 -11.25
N GLN A 276 -42.88 11.06 -11.34
CA GLN A 276 -42.01 11.03 -12.52
C GLN A 276 -40.95 9.95 -12.41
N LYS A 277 -40.29 9.66 -13.53
CA LYS A 277 -39.18 8.71 -13.55
C LYS A 277 -37.98 9.24 -12.72
N GLY A 278 -37.56 8.48 -11.73
CA GLY A 278 -36.46 8.81 -10.83
C GLY A 278 -36.86 9.50 -9.55
N ASP A 279 -38.17 9.85 -9.38
CA ASP A 279 -38.64 10.40 -8.12
C ASP A 279 -38.54 9.39 -6.96
N ASN A 280 -38.20 9.90 -5.79
CA ASN A 280 -38.33 9.20 -4.53
C ASN A 280 -39.08 10.07 -3.51
N LEU A 281 -39.60 9.44 -2.47
CA LEU A 281 -40.42 10.11 -1.47
C LEU A 281 -39.64 11.21 -0.71
N TRP A 282 -38.35 11.00 -0.49
CA TRP A 282 -37.50 11.97 0.18
C TRP A 282 -37.40 13.28 -0.61
N GLU A 283 -37.08 13.20 -1.90
CA GLU A 283 -36.95 14.37 -2.77
C GLU A 283 -38.25 15.14 -2.95
N ILE A 284 -39.36 14.40 -3.05
CA ILE A 284 -40.71 15.01 -3.12
C ILE A 284 -41.03 15.72 -1.79
N ALA A 285 -40.84 15.07 -0.66
CA ALA A 285 -41.06 15.63 0.66
C ALA A 285 -40.20 16.89 0.92
N LYS A 286 -38.94 16.83 0.55
CA LYS A 286 -38.01 17.97 0.62
C LYS A 286 -38.44 19.13 -0.26
N ARG A 287 -38.85 18.86 -1.51
CA ARG A 287 -39.29 19.89 -2.49
C ARG A 287 -40.50 20.67 -1.96
N TYR A 288 -41.39 20.01 -1.29
CA TYR A 288 -42.59 20.64 -0.73
C TYR A 288 -42.47 21.02 0.74
N ALA A 289 -41.32 20.81 1.35
CA ALA A 289 -41.03 21.05 2.76
C ALA A 289 -42.04 20.40 3.71
N VAL A 290 -42.46 19.16 3.41
CA VAL A 290 -43.47 18.41 4.16
C VAL A 290 -42.85 17.13 4.72
N PRO A 291 -43.19 16.68 5.95
CA PRO A 291 -42.73 15.41 6.45
C PRO A 291 -43.14 14.24 5.54
N GLN A 292 -42.25 13.28 5.29
CA GLN A 292 -42.59 12.07 4.55
C GLN A 292 -43.79 11.35 5.15
N SER A 293 -43.88 11.30 6.49
CA SER A 293 -44.99 10.67 7.22
C SER A 293 -46.35 11.27 6.88
N GLU A 294 -46.43 12.59 6.65
CA GLU A 294 -47.66 13.25 6.27
C GLU A 294 -48.06 12.88 4.84
N ILE A 295 -47.11 12.84 3.91
CA ILE A 295 -47.39 12.40 2.53
C ILE A 295 -47.90 10.96 2.55
N LEU A 296 -47.29 10.05 3.27
CA LEU A 296 -47.73 8.65 3.38
C LEU A 296 -49.13 8.56 3.98
N ARG A 297 -49.40 9.30 5.07
CA ARG A 297 -50.68 9.33 5.72
C ARG A 297 -51.80 9.79 4.79
N PHE A 298 -51.59 10.87 4.04
CA PHE A 298 -52.58 11.43 3.13
C PHE A 298 -52.90 10.53 1.92
N ASN A 299 -51.98 9.65 1.57
CA ASN A 299 -52.10 8.74 0.44
C ASN A 299 -52.44 7.30 0.85
N ASN A 300 -52.66 7.03 2.15
CA ASN A 300 -52.85 5.67 2.69
C ASN A 300 -51.75 4.70 2.27
N MET A 301 -50.50 5.16 2.29
CA MET A 301 -49.31 4.40 1.90
C MET A 301 -48.48 4.02 3.13
N GLU A 302 -47.78 2.88 3.04
CA GLU A 302 -46.77 2.46 4.00
C GLU A 302 -45.38 2.88 3.55
N LYS A 303 -44.43 2.92 4.49
CA LYS A 303 -43.03 3.31 4.19
C LYS A 303 -42.33 2.39 3.20
N SER A 304 -42.82 1.16 3.08
CA SER A 304 -42.33 0.13 2.15
C SER A 304 -42.89 0.24 0.73
N ASP A 305 -43.92 1.07 0.52
CA ASP A 305 -44.59 1.18 -0.77
C ASP A 305 -43.70 1.89 -1.79
N LYS A 306 -43.65 1.35 -3.00
CA LYS A 306 -42.90 1.95 -4.10
C LYS A 306 -43.74 2.98 -4.83
N LEU A 307 -43.14 4.13 -5.13
CA LEU A 307 -43.74 5.12 -6.02
C LEU A 307 -43.71 4.60 -7.46
N GLU A 308 -44.88 4.46 -8.08
CA GLU A 308 -44.98 4.09 -9.50
C GLU A 308 -45.15 5.32 -10.38
N ILE A 309 -44.47 5.34 -11.51
CA ILE A 309 -44.51 6.44 -12.47
C ILE A 309 -45.93 6.68 -12.95
N GLY A 310 -46.38 7.92 -12.89
CA GLY A 310 -47.72 8.34 -13.30
C GLY A 310 -48.77 8.25 -12.18
N ASN A 311 -48.48 7.65 -11.03
CA ASN A 311 -49.40 7.65 -9.89
C ASN A 311 -49.58 9.07 -9.33
N ARG A 312 -50.80 9.34 -8.86
CA ARG A 312 -51.12 10.60 -8.20
C ARG A 312 -50.70 10.53 -6.73
N LEU A 313 -49.97 11.51 -6.27
CA LEU A 313 -49.60 11.68 -4.89
C LEU A 313 -50.21 12.98 -4.35
N PHE A 314 -50.96 12.86 -3.28
CA PHE A 314 -51.54 14.02 -2.59
C PHE A 314 -50.54 14.54 -1.55
N ILE A 315 -50.12 15.78 -1.72
CA ILE A 315 -49.15 16.45 -0.83
C ILE A 315 -49.93 17.51 -0.04
N PRO A 316 -50.00 17.38 1.29
CA PRO A 316 -50.63 18.40 2.10
C PRO A 316 -49.82 19.70 2.02
N SER A 317 -50.51 20.79 1.76
CA SER A 317 -49.96 22.15 1.90
C SER A 317 -50.23 22.62 3.33
N ILE A 318 -49.20 22.73 4.13
CA ILE A 318 -49.29 23.10 5.55
C ILE A 318 -48.78 24.52 5.77
#